data_51312733e51da7476209184a06368ce7
#
_entry.id   51312733e51da7476209184a06368ce7
#
_cell.length_a   1.000
_cell.length_b   1.000
_cell.length_c   1.000
_cell.angle_alpha   90.00
_cell.angle_beta   90.00
_cell.angle_gamma   90.00
#
_symmetry.space_group_name_H-M   'P 1'
#
loop_
_entity.id
_entity.type
_entity.pdbx_description
1 polymer ?
#
loop_
_entity_poly.entity_id
_entity_poly.type
_entity_poly.pdbx_seq_one_letter_code
_entity_poly.pdbx_strand_id
1 'polypeptide(L)'
;MPGDLHVVPDDFFLYFMLKKGMAIRYGVGVGRKDLYESGVFTVARKAKWPWWRPTNAMIQREPNKYARFRNGLKGGPNNPLGARALYLYDDDGRDTYLRIHGTNAPETIGSAVSNGCARLTNKHVKDLYDRVAIGARVYLYPKLKGP
;
A
#
# COMPACT_ATOMS: atom_id res chain seq x y z
N MET A 1 17.52 -5.41 -7.13
CA MET A 1 18.47 -5.45 -5.99
C MET A 1 17.77 -6.09 -4.80
N PRO A 2 18.47 -6.86 -4.02
CA PRO A 2 17.88 -7.40 -2.79
C PRO A 2 17.32 -6.29 -1.90
N GLY A 3 16.15 -6.54 -1.32
CA GLY A 3 15.46 -5.57 -0.49
C GLY A 3 14.50 -4.64 -1.22
N ASP A 4 14.52 -4.62 -2.54
CA ASP A 4 13.58 -3.82 -3.33
C ASP A 4 12.21 -4.49 -3.36
N LEU A 5 11.18 -3.65 -3.51
CA LEU A 5 9.80 -4.10 -3.68
C LEU A 5 9.32 -3.74 -5.07
N HIS A 6 8.60 -4.67 -5.70
CA HIS A 6 8.02 -4.48 -7.02
C HIS A 6 6.53 -4.83 -6.97
N VAL A 7 5.67 -3.87 -7.26
CA VAL A 7 4.22 -4.08 -7.33
C VAL A 7 3.80 -4.13 -8.79
N VAL A 8 3.29 -5.27 -9.21
CA VAL A 8 2.82 -5.50 -10.58
C VAL A 8 1.28 -5.53 -10.53
N PRO A 9 0.62 -4.40 -10.80
CA PRO A 9 -0.82 -4.28 -10.58
C PRO A 9 -1.66 -5.17 -11.50
N ASP A 10 -1.20 -5.42 -12.72
CA ASP A 10 -1.93 -6.27 -13.67
C ASP A 10 -2.05 -7.71 -13.18
N ASP A 11 -1.08 -8.17 -12.40
CA ASP A 11 -1.05 -9.53 -11.87
C ASP A 11 -1.51 -9.61 -10.41
N PHE A 12 -1.72 -8.47 -9.76
CA PHE A 12 -2.10 -8.37 -8.34
C PHE A 12 -1.09 -9.05 -7.42
N PHE A 13 0.20 -8.82 -7.68
CA PHE A 13 1.28 -9.31 -6.84
C PHE A 13 2.28 -8.23 -6.48
N LEU A 14 2.85 -8.37 -5.29
CA LEU A 14 4.01 -7.62 -4.81
C LEU A 14 5.15 -8.62 -4.62
N TYR A 15 6.34 -8.26 -5.11
CA TYR A 15 7.54 -9.08 -4.99
C TYR A 15 8.55 -8.37 -4.11
N PHE A 16 9.02 -9.05 -3.06
CA PHE A 16 10.14 -8.60 -2.23
C PHE A 16 11.39 -9.36 -2.67
N MET A 17 12.39 -8.63 -3.16
CA MET A 17 13.57 -9.24 -3.77
C MET A 17 14.53 -9.76 -2.73
N LEU A 18 14.93 -11.02 -2.88
CA LEU A 18 15.96 -11.68 -2.10
C LEU A 18 17.24 -11.76 -2.91
N LYS A 19 18.28 -12.34 -2.29
CA LYS A 19 19.55 -12.61 -2.99
C LYS A 19 19.36 -13.69 -4.07
N LYS A 20 20.30 -13.74 -5.02
CA LYS A 20 20.39 -14.81 -6.05
C LYS A 20 19.16 -14.88 -6.98
N GLY A 21 18.54 -13.74 -7.26
CA GLY A 21 17.42 -13.70 -8.17
C GLY A 21 16.12 -14.30 -7.65
N MET A 22 16.04 -14.56 -6.35
CA MET A 22 14.83 -15.06 -5.70
C MET A 22 13.97 -13.92 -5.22
N ALA A 23 12.67 -14.17 -5.02
CA ALA A 23 11.74 -13.20 -4.47
C ALA A 23 10.66 -13.89 -3.65
N ILE A 24 10.13 -13.16 -2.67
CA ILE A 24 8.91 -13.57 -1.97
C ILE A 24 7.75 -12.84 -2.64
N ARG A 25 6.71 -13.56 -3.00
CA ARG A 25 5.54 -13.02 -3.68
C ARG A 25 4.35 -12.96 -2.74
N TYR A 26 3.69 -11.82 -2.72
CA TYR A 26 2.48 -11.60 -1.93
C TYR A 26 1.33 -11.20 -2.86
N GLY A 27 0.13 -11.76 -2.64
CA GLY A 27 -1.06 -11.27 -3.31
C GLY A 27 -1.45 -9.89 -2.79
N VAL A 28 -1.87 -8.99 -3.68
CA VAL A 28 -2.27 -7.64 -3.30
C VAL A 28 -3.59 -7.22 -3.95
N GLY A 29 -4.29 -6.28 -3.29
CA GLY A 29 -5.26 -5.43 -3.91
C GLY A 29 -4.59 -4.10 -4.22
N VAL A 30 -5.01 -3.44 -5.29
CA VAL A 30 -4.36 -2.20 -5.75
C VAL A 30 -5.38 -1.07 -5.91
N GLY A 31 -4.89 0.12 -6.19
CA GLY A 31 -5.72 1.29 -6.42
C GLY A 31 -6.66 1.11 -7.61
N ARG A 32 -7.84 1.73 -7.52
CA ARG A 32 -8.76 1.80 -8.65
C ARG A 32 -8.02 2.44 -9.83
N LYS A 33 -8.47 2.13 -11.04
CA LYS A 33 -7.82 2.56 -12.28
C LYS A 33 -7.47 4.05 -12.31
N ASP A 34 -8.38 4.90 -11.84
CA ASP A 34 -8.22 6.35 -11.83
C ASP A 34 -7.42 6.88 -10.64
N LEU A 35 -7.06 6.04 -9.68
CA LEU A 35 -6.36 6.43 -8.46
C LEU A 35 -4.99 5.76 -8.30
N TYR A 36 -4.72 4.72 -9.06
CA TYR A 36 -3.42 4.05 -9.01
C TYR A 36 -2.34 4.95 -9.65
N GLU A 37 -1.22 5.12 -8.95
CA GLU A 37 -0.08 5.88 -9.46
C GLU A 37 1.12 4.96 -9.63
N SER A 38 1.76 5.01 -10.80
CA SER A 38 3.01 4.29 -11.02
C SER A 38 4.20 5.21 -10.72
N GLY A 39 5.35 4.60 -10.49
CA GLY A 39 6.57 5.37 -10.22
C GLY A 39 7.53 4.61 -9.33
N VAL A 40 8.58 5.30 -8.91
CA VAL A 40 9.61 4.78 -8.02
C VAL A 40 9.60 5.60 -6.74
N PHE A 41 9.54 4.91 -5.61
CA PHE A 41 9.39 5.54 -4.30
C PHE A 41 10.37 4.92 -3.30
N THR A 42 10.40 5.47 -2.10
CA THR A 42 11.23 4.98 -1.00
C THR A 42 10.36 4.75 0.22
N VAL A 43 10.58 3.66 0.94
CA VAL A 43 9.95 3.43 2.23
C VAL A 43 10.64 4.34 3.24
N ALA A 44 10.00 5.45 3.58
CA ALA A 44 10.59 6.45 4.48
C ALA A 44 10.24 6.18 5.94
N ARG A 45 9.15 5.47 6.18
CA ARG A 45 8.68 5.22 7.54
C ARG A 45 7.78 3.98 7.57
N LYS A 46 7.71 3.35 8.74
CA LYS A 46 6.90 2.13 8.96
C LYS A 46 6.09 2.31 10.24
N ALA A 47 4.92 1.70 10.32
CA ALA A 47 4.10 1.75 11.54
C ALA A 47 3.39 0.43 11.80
N LYS A 48 3.26 0.09 13.09
CA LYS A 48 2.45 -1.04 13.57
C LYS A 48 1.10 -0.51 14.01
N TRP A 49 0.01 -1.15 13.54
CA TRP A 49 -1.37 -0.75 13.86
C TRP A 49 -1.56 0.77 13.72
N PRO A 50 -1.33 1.30 12.49
CA PRO A 50 -1.27 2.74 12.27
C PRO A 50 -2.63 3.41 12.43
N TRP A 51 -2.61 4.70 12.82
CA TRP A 51 -3.75 5.56 12.67
C TRP A 51 -4.03 5.76 11.18
N TRP A 52 -5.29 5.87 10.84
CA TRP A 52 -5.71 6.15 9.49
C TRP A 52 -6.47 7.46 9.44
N ARG A 53 -6.21 8.24 8.41
CA ARG A 53 -6.98 9.45 8.13
C ARG A 53 -7.24 9.48 6.63
N PRO A 54 -8.50 9.64 6.19
CA PRO A 54 -8.77 9.83 4.77
C PRO A 54 -8.16 11.14 4.30
N THR A 55 -7.70 11.18 3.05
CA THR A 55 -7.21 12.42 2.45
C THR A 55 -8.39 13.35 2.19
N ASN A 56 -8.10 14.65 2.03
CA ASN A 56 -9.15 15.60 1.66
C ASN A 56 -9.82 15.21 0.34
N ALA A 57 -9.04 14.70 -0.61
CA ALA A 57 -9.59 14.23 -1.88
C ALA A 57 -10.56 13.07 -1.69
N MET A 58 -10.27 12.13 -0.78
CA MET A 58 -11.21 11.03 -0.47
C MET A 58 -12.51 11.55 0.10
N ILE A 59 -12.44 12.51 1.03
CA ILE A 59 -13.62 13.10 1.64
C ILE A 59 -14.46 13.85 0.58
N GLN A 60 -13.82 14.57 -0.32
CA GLN A 60 -14.51 15.29 -1.39
C GLN A 60 -15.21 14.34 -2.37
N ARG A 61 -14.56 13.22 -2.72
CA ARG A 61 -15.16 12.24 -3.63
C ARG A 61 -16.33 11.47 -3.03
N GLU A 62 -16.21 11.11 -1.75
CA GLU A 62 -17.20 10.26 -1.07
C GLU A 62 -17.42 10.75 0.36
N PRO A 63 -18.05 11.91 0.54
CA PRO A 63 -18.22 12.51 1.88
C PRO A 63 -19.02 11.62 2.84
N ASN A 64 -20.04 10.93 2.33
CA ASN A 64 -20.87 10.07 3.16
C ASN A 64 -20.09 8.88 3.74
N LYS A 65 -19.00 8.49 3.07
CA LYS A 65 -18.17 7.37 3.50
C LYS A 65 -17.02 7.80 4.42
N TYR A 66 -16.44 8.98 4.17
CA TYR A 66 -15.17 9.37 4.78
C TYR A 66 -15.22 10.57 5.72
N ALA A 67 -16.21 11.46 5.59
CA ALA A 67 -16.23 12.72 6.37
C ALA A 67 -16.21 12.48 7.88
N ARG A 68 -16.87 11.43 8.35
CA ARG A 68 -16.90 11.09 9.79
C ARG A 68 -15.51 10.71 10.35
N PHE A 69 -14.57 10.36 9.48
CA PHE A 69 -13.23 9.98 9.89
C PHE A 69 -12.19 11.09 9.71
N ARG A 70 -12.63 12.33 9.43
CA ARG A 70 -11.71 13.44 9.14
C ARG A 70 -10.65 13.67 10.21
N ASN A 71 -10.94 13.33 11.45
CA ASN A 71 -10.01 13.49 12.57
C ASN A 71 -9.17 12.24 12.83
N GLY A 72 -9.29 11.23 11.98
CA GLY A 72 -8.54 10.01 12.08
C GLY A 72 -9.28 8.87 12.76
N LEU A 73 -8.82 7.68 12.48
CA LEU A 73 -9.31 6.44 13.07
C LEU A 73 -8.14 5.72 13.73
N LYS A 74 -8.29 5.39 15.00
CA LYS A 74 -7.29 4.66 15.77
C LYS A 74 -6.99 3.30 15.11
N GLY A 75 -5.74 2.84 15.24
CA GLY A 75 -5.33 1.51 14.78
C GLY A 75 -6.16 0.40 15.42
N GLY A 76 -6.45 -0.64 14.65
CA GLY A 76 -7.24 -1.78 15.09
C GLY A 76 -7.85 -2.55 13.93
N PRO A 77 -8.64 -3.62 14.24
CA PRO A 77 -9.21 -4.49 13.22
C PRO A 77 -10.15 -3.80 12.23
N ASN A 78 -10.75 -2.69 12.62
CA ASN A 78 -11.69 -1.94 11.77
C ASN A 78 -11.01 -0.83 10.96
N ASN A 79 -9.69 -0.67 11.13
CA ASN A 79 -8.93 0.35 10.43
C ASN A 79 -8.55 -0.13 9.03
N PRO A 80 -8.80 0.66 7.97
CA PRO A 80 -8.49 0.25 6.60
C PRO A 80 -7.01 -0.03 6.34
N LEU A 81 -6.09 0.55 7.12
CA LEU A 81 -4.66 0.29 6.97
C LEU A 81 -4.22 -1.04 7.58
N GLY A 82 -5.09 -1.69 8.37
CA GLY A 82 -4.80 -2.99 8.94
C GLY A 82 -3.66 -2.97 9.96
N ALA A 83 -2.92 -4.08 10.01
CA ALA A 83 -1.95 -4.34 11.07
C ALA A 83 -0.64 -3.56 10.93
N ARG A 84 -0.23 -3.22 9.72
CA ARG A 84 1.06 -2.57 9.42
C ARG A 84 0.92 -1.64 8.23
N ALA A 85 1.77 -0.61 8.16
CA ALA A 85 1.87 0.25 7.00
C ALA A 85 3.32 0.61 6.69
N LEU A 86 3.63 0.65 5.39
CA LEU A 86 4.89 1.16 4.84
C LEU A 86 4.54 2.44 4.10
N TYR A 87 5.16 3.56 4.47
CA TYR A 87 4.85 4.88 3.95
C TYR A 87 5.81 5.23 2.82
N LEU A 88 5.28 5.53 1.63
CA LEU A 88 6.06 5.75 0.43
C LEU A 88 6.28 7.25 0.20
N TYR A 89 7.54 7.64 0.08
CA TYR A 89 7.94 9.02 -0.17
C TYR A 89 8.59 9.11 -1.55
N ASP A 90 8.50 10.29 -2.17
CA ASP A 90 9.13 10.54 -3.47
C ASP A 90 10.63 10.90 -3.30
N ASP A 91 11.31 11.13 -4.42
CA ASP A 91 12.75 11.43 -4.40
C ASP A 91 13.06 12.81 -3.79
N ASP A 92 12.08 13.69 -3.67
CA ASP A 92 12.22 14.98 -3.01
C ASP A 92 12.01 14.90 -1.49
N GLY A 93 11.75 13.70 -0.97
CA GLY A 93 11.51 13.48 0.45
C GLY A 93 10.13 13.86 0.93
N ARG A 94 9.17 13.95 0.01
CA ARG A 94 7.78 14.28 0.33
C ARG A 94 6.94 13.04 0.48
N ASP A 95 6.03 13.07 1.45
CA ASP A 95 5.03 12.02 1.60
C ASP A 95 4.09 12.04 0.39
N THR A 96 4.01 10.91 -0.31
CA THR A 96 3.13 10.79 -1.48
C THR A 96 1.70 10.42 -1.09
N TYR A 97 1.47 10.10 0.19
CA TYR A 97 0.23 9.53 0.70
C TYR A 97 -0.07 8.12 0.16
N LEU A 98 0.85 7.54 -0.60
CA LEU A 98 0.77 6.13 -0.99
C LEU A 98 1.34 5.27 0.14
N ARG A 99 0.69 4.14 0.37
CA ARG A 99 1.05 3.20 1.43
C ARG A 99 1.01 1.78 0.90
N ILE A 100 1.85 0.93 1.45
CA ILE A 100 1.69 -0.52 1.35
C ILE A 100 1.25 -0.95 2.74
N HIS A 101 0.09 -1.58 2.85
CA HIS A 101 -0.53 -1.77 4.16
C HIS A 101 -1.38 -3.05 4.23
N GLY A 102 -1.81 -3.39 5.45
CA GLY A 102 -2.80 -4.43 5.65
C GLY A 102 -4.21 -3.97 5.31
N THR A 103 -5.21 -4.69 5.76
CA THR A 103 -6.59 -4.36 5.39
C THR A 103 -7.58 -4.88 6.43
N ASN A 104 -8.71 -4.18 6.52
CA ASN A 104 -9.90 -4.67 7.22
C ASN A 104 -10.87 -5.37 6.25
N ALA A 105 -10.50 -5.49 4.98
CA ALA A 105 -11.33 -6.08 3.92
C ALA A 105 -10.50 -7.07 3.08
N PRO A 106 -10.14 -8.23 3.65
CA PRO A 106 -9.25 -9.19 2.96
C PRO A 106 -9.81 -9.74 1.66
N GLU A 107 -11.11 -9.68 1.45
CA GLU A 107 -11.75 -10.09 0.20
C GLU A 107 -11.38 -9.20 -0.99
N THR A 108 -10.78 -8.03 -0.75
CA THR A 108 -10.35 -7.10 -1.82
C THR A 108 -8.98 -7.45 -2.40
N ILE A 109 -8.27 -8.42 -1.84
CA ILE A 109 -7.01 -8.89 -2.43
C ILE A 109 -7.32 -9.50 -3.80
N GLY A 110 -6.53 -9.11 -4.79
CA GLY A 110 -6.77 -9.53 -6.18
C GLY A 110 -7.71 -8.62 -6.95
N SER A 111 -8.07 -7.46 -6.39
CA SER A 111 -8.95 -6.49 -7.06
C SER A 111 -8.37 -5.09 -7.03
N ALA A 112 -8.95 -4.19 -7.83
CA ALA A 112 -8.49 -2.81 -7.99
C ALA A 112 -9.54 -1.85 -7.43
N VAL A 113 -9.67 -1.80 -6.11
CA VAL A 113 -10.74 -1.05 -5.43
C VAL A 113 -10.25 -0.03 -4.40
N SER A 114 -8.94 0.04 -4.13
CA SER A 114 -8.41 0.93 -3.10
C SER A 114 -8.23 2.37 -3.61
N ASN A 115 -7.84 3.27 -2.70
CA ASN A 115 -7.62 4.68 -3.00
C ASN A 115 -6.17 4.98 -3.44
N GLY A 116 -5.49 4.04 -4.07
CA GLY A 116 -4.17 4.25 -4.66
C GLY A 116 -3.07 3.39 -4.09
N CYS A 117 -3.31 2.70 -3.00
CA CYS A 117 -2.29 1.93 -2.28
C CYS A 117 -2.37 0.44 -2.62
N ALA A 118 -1.27 -0.27 -2.38
CA ALA A 118 -1.25 -1.72 -2.41
C ALA A 118 -1.62 -2.24 -1.03
N ARG A 119 -2.57 -3.15 -0.97
CA ARG A 119 -3.01 -3.75 0.29
C ARG A 119 -2.79 -5.25 0.29
N LEU A 120 -2.36 -5.77 1.44
CA LEU A 120 -2.13 -7.19 1.68
C LEU A 120 -3.05 -7.67 2.80
N THR A 121 -3.19 -8.98 2.93
CA THR A 121 -3.79 -9.51 4.17
C THR A 121 -2.93 -9.08 5.36
N ASN A 122 -3.53 -9.00 6.55
CA ASN A 122 -2.78 -8.62 7.75
C ASN A 122 -1.64 -9.60 8.04
N LYS A 123 -1.86 -10.89 7.81
CA LYS A 123 -0.81 -11.89 7.97
C LYS A 123 0.40 -11.60 7.06
N HIS A 124 0.14 -11.30 5.80
CA HIS A 124 1.20 -11.05 4.81
C HIS A 124 1.91 -9.73 5.06
N VAL A 125 1.18 -8.67 5.42
CA VAL A 125 1.83 -7.38 5.67
C VAL A 125 2.71 -7.41 6.92
N LYS A 126 2.37 -8.23 7.92
CA LYS A 126 3.24 -8.43 9.08
C LYS A 126 4.56 -9.09 8.67
N ASP A 127 4.49 -10.11 7.82
CA ASP A 127 5.68 -10.77 7.31
C ASP A 127 6.55 -9.81 6.49
N LEU A 128 5.94 -9.07 5.57
CA LEU A 128 6.65 -8.10 4.74
C LEU A 128 7.27 -7.00 5.60
N TYR A 129 6.54 -6.47 6.57
CA TYR A 129 7.01 -5.41 7.47
C TYR A 129 8.32 -5.79 8.16
N ASP A 130 8.42 -7.03 8.62
CA ASP A 130 9.61 -7.50 9.33
C ASP A 130 10.83 -7.62 8.41
N ARG A 131 10.62 -7.75 7.10
CA ARG A 131 11.69 -7.92 6.11
C ARG A 131 12.16 -6.60 5.49
N VAL A 132 11.30 -5.61 5.41
CA VAL A 132 11.57 -4.35 4.69
C VAL A 132 12.32 -3.37 5.58
N ALA A 133 13.42 -2.82 5.05
CA ALA A 133 14.18 -1.78 5.74
C ALA A 133 13.69 -0.39 5.34
N ILE A 134 13.82 0.57 6.26
CA ILE A 134 13.67 1.99 5.92
C ILE A 134 14.71 2.31 4.84
N GLY A 135 14.30 3.00 3.80
CA GLY A 135 15.16 3.29 2.65
C GLY A 135 14.99 2.34 1.48
N ALA A 136 14.22 1.25 1.64
CA ALA A 136 13.99 0.31 0.56
C ALA A 136 13.30 1.00 -0.64
N ARG A 137 13.73 0.65 -1.85
CA ARG A 137 13.12 1.19 -3.09
C ARG A 137 11.87 0.40 -3.43
N VAL A 138 10.86 1.11 -3.89
CA VAL A 138 9.58 0.54 -4.27
C VAL A 138 9.24 0.96 -5.69
N TYR A 139 9.04 -0.04 -6.54
CA TYR A 139 8.67 0.16 -7.95
C TYR A 139 7.19 -0.20 -8.10
N LEU A 140 6.36 0.82 -8.33
CA LEU A 140 4.95 0.63 -8.64
C LEU A 140 4.81 0.67 -10.17
N TYR A 141 4.62 -0.48 -10.76
CA TYR A 141 4.58 -0.60 -12.22
C TYR A 141 3.25 -0.06 -12.77
N PRO A 142 3.26 0.51 -13.97
CA PRO A 142 2.02 0.99 -14.57
C PRO A 142 1.07 -0.15 -14.91
N LYS A 143 -0.22 0.15 -14.92
CA LYS A 143 -1.22 -0.77 -15.44
C LYS A 143 -1.16 -0.76 -16.97
N LEU A 144 -0.87 -1.91 -17.55
CA LEU A 144 -0.76 -2.06 -19.00
C LEU A 144 -1.99 -2.69 -19.60
N LYS A 145 -2.72 -3.51 -18.84
CA LYS A 145 -3.96 -4.13 -19.29
C LYS A 145 -5.10 -3.13 -19.16
N GLY A 146 -6.01 -3.16 -20.14
CA GLY A 146 -7.16 -2.29 -20.18
C GLY A 146 -8.08 -2.41 -18.96
N PRO A 147 -9.08 -1.54 -18.92
CA PRO A 147 -9.98 -1.47 -17.77
C PRO A 147 -10.71 -2.77 -17.52
#